data_e4f15b1e8044c2b8698d7f1b40f7fc03
#
_entry.id   e4f15b1e8044c2b8698d7f1b40f7fc03
#
_cell.length_a   1.000
_cell.length_b   1.000
_cell.length_c   1.000
_cell.angle_alpha   90.00
_cell.angle_beta   90.00
_cell.angle_gamma   90.00
#
_symmetry.space_group_name_H-M   'P 1'
#
loop_
_entity.id
_entity.type
_entity.pdbx_description
1 polymer ?
#
loop_
_entity_poly.entity_id
_entity_poly.type
_entity_poly.pdbx_seq_one_letter_code
_entity_poly.pdbx_strand_id
1 'polypeptide(L)'
;MENFINIQVIQNVVYIISSVMFILGIKMLGKEATAVRGNYLSALAMFSAVAVTCLSLEIDIKIILAGVIIGGLVGSLIAIKVKMTAIPEMVALFNGFGGLATFLIAWSQFNETGNSMFCLLYTSPSPRDSDSSRMPSSA
;
A
#
# COMPACT_ATOMS: atom_id res chain seq x y z
N MET A 1 -12.97 18.53 21.07
CA MET A 1 -13.26 17.09 20.99
C MET A 1 -14.11 16.71 19.79
N GLU A 2 -15.22 17.38 19.52
CA GLU A 2 -16.10 17.09 18.36
C GLU A 2 -15.40 17.21 17.00
N ASN A 3 -14.54 18.21 16.80
CA ASN A 3 -13.83 18.38 15.52
C ASN A 3 -12.83 17.25 15.25
N PHE A 4 -12.19 16.70 16.28
CA PHE A 4 -11.26 15.55 16.15
C PHE A 4 -11.99 14.26 15.76
N ILE A 5 -13.14 14.02 16.36
CA ILE A 5 -13.97 12.84 16.05
C ILE A 5 -14.46 12.93 14.60
N ASN A 6 -14.88 14.12 14.15
CA ASN A 6 -15.32 14.32 12.77
C ASN A 6 -14.20 14.09 11.74
N ILE A 7 -12.97 14.53 12.02
CA ILE A 7 -11.83 14.31 11.12
C ILE A 7 -11.49 12.83 11.01
N GLN A 8 -11.42 12.10 12.11
CA GLN A 8 -11.15 10.65 12.11
C GLN A 8 -12.25 9.85 11.38
N VAL A 9 -13.51 10.24 11.56
CA VAL A 9 -14.63 9.59 10.86
C VAL A 9 -14.51 9.82 9.35
N ILE A 10 -14.23 11.04 8.92
CA ILE A 10 -14.02 11.37 7.51
C ILE A 10 -12.85 10.56 6.92
N GLN A 11 -11.74 10.46 7.64
CA GLN A 11 -10.60 9.65 7.22
C GLN A 11 -10.98 8.17 7.01
N ASN A 12 -11.62 7.58 7.99
CA ASN A 12 -12.03 6.18 7.91
C ASN A 12 -12.98 5.94 6.73
N VAL A 13 -13.92 6.84 6.49
CA VAL A 13 -14.83 6.76 5.34
C VAL A 13 -14.05 6.85 4.02
N VAL A 14 -13.09 7.78 3.90
CA VAL A 14 -12.26 7.90 2.69
C VAL A 14 -11.41 6.66 2.49
N TYR A 15 -10.84 6.07 3.54
CA TYR A 15 -10.07 4.82 3.42
C TYR A 15 -10.94 3.65 2.96
N ILE A 16 -12.17 3.54 3.47
CA ILE A 16 -13.10 2.49 3.03
C ILE A 16 -13.45 2.67 1.55
N ILE A 17 -13.79 3.89 1.13
CA ILE A 17 -14.10 4.19 -0.27
C ILE A 17 -12.90 3.92 -1.17
N SER A 18 -11.71 4.37 -0.79
CA SER A 18 -10.46 4.15 -1.52
C SER A 18 -10.16 2.65 -1.64
N SER A 19 -10.36 1.87 -0.59
CA SER A 19 -10.17 0.42 -0.62
C SER A 19 -11.11 -0.28 -1.59
N VAL A 20 -12.40 0.09 -1.59
CA VAL A 20 -13.38 -0.45 -2.54
C VAL A 20 -13.02 -0.07 -3.98
N MET A 21 -12.66 1.19 -4.22
CA MET A 21 -12.21 1.66 -5.54
C MET A 21 -10.96 0.91 -6.01
N PHE A 22 -10.01 0.64 -5.11
CA PHE A 22 -8.78 -0.07 -5.41
C PHE A 22 -9.05 -1.54 -5.80
N ILE A 23 -9.92 -2.23 -5.05
CA ILE A 23 -10.35 -3.60 -5.37
C ILE A 23 -11.04 -3.65 -6.74
N LEU A 24 -11.93 -2.71 -7.03
CA LEU A 24 -12.61 -2.61 -8.33
C LEU A 24 -11.60 -2.32 -9.44
N GLY A 25 -10.63 -1.46 -9.21
CA GLY A 25 -9.54 -1.15 -10.14
C GLY A 25 -8.73 -2.40 -10.48
N ILE A 26 -8.31 -3.18 -9.48
CA ILE A 26 -7.61 -4.46 -9.70
C ILE A 26 -8.46 -5.45 -10.50
N LYS A 27 -9.74 -5.56 -10.17
CA LYS A 27 -10.66 -6.42 -10.94
C LYS A 27 -10.75 -6.01 -12.41
N MET A 28 -10.71 -4.71 -12.71
CA MET A 28 -10.74 -4.17 -14.07
C MET A 28 -9.41 -4.37 -14.81
N LEU A 29 -8.27 -4.44 -14.10
CA LEU A 29 -6.97 -4.74 -14.69
C LEU A 29 -6.90 -6.13 -15.31
N GLY A 30 -7.66 -7.09 -14.80
CA GLY A 30 -7.69 -8.45 -15.32
C GLY A 30 -8.32 -8.61 -16.71
N LYS A 31 -8.89 -7.56 -17.31
CA LYS A 31 -9.48 -7.53 -18.65
C LYS A 31 -8.81 -6.50 -19.52
N GLU A 32 -8.29 -6.90 -20.68
CA GLU A 32 -7.59 -5.99 -21.61
C GLU A 32 -8.40 -4.74 -21.99
N ALA A 33 -9.71 -4.90 -22.25
CA ALA A 33 -10.60 -3.81 -22.63
C ALA A 33 -10.80 -2.74 -21.53
N THR A 34 -10.59 -3.09 -20.26
CA THR A 34 -10.82 -2.20 -19.12
C THR A 34 -9.55 -1.89 -18.32
N ALA A 35 -8.42 -2.48 -18.68
CA ALA A 35 -7.16 -2.39 -17.94
C ALA A 35 -6.72 -0.93 -17.72
N VAL A 36 -6.78 -0.09 -18.75
CA VAL A 36 -6.41 1.34 -18.64
C VAL A 36 -7.30 2.08 -17.65
N ARG A 37 -8.61 1.83 -17.68
CA ARG A 37 -9.57 2.44 -16.74
C ARG A 37 -9.35 1.92 -15.32
N GLY A 38 -9.07 0.63 -15.18
CA GLY A 38 -8.77 0.00 -13.90
C GLY A 38 -7.51 0.60 -13.26
N ASN A 39 -6.46 0.81 -14.06
CA ASN A 39 -5.24 1.45 -13.60
C ASN A 39 -5.48 2.88 -13.11
N TYR A 40 -6.26 3.67 -13.88
CA TYR A 40 -6.60 5.03 -13.49
C TYR A 40 -7.45 5.07 -12.20
N LEU A 41 -8.40 4.14 -12.06
CA LEU A 41 -9.23 4.03 -10.86
C LEU A 41 -8.38 3.66 -9.62
N SER A 42 -7.46 2.73 -9.78
CA SER A 42 -6.52 2.35 -8.70
C SER A 42 -5.59 3.51 -8.32
N ALA A 43 -5.11 4.27 -9.31
CA ALA A 43 -4.28 5.44 -9.05
C ALA A 43 -5.03 6.53 -8.30
N LEU A 44 -6.29 6.79 -8.65
CA LEU A 44 -7.15 7.74 -7.93
C LEU A 44 -7.43 7.28 -6.50
N ALA A 45 -7.71 6.00 -6.30
CA ALA A 45 -7.92 5.42 -4.97
C ALA A 45 -6.69 5.59 -4.08
N MET A 46 -5.51 5.29 -4.62
CA MET A 46 -4.24 5.46 -3.93
C MET A 46 -3.96 6.92 -3.59
N PHE A 47 -4.17 7.81 -4.56
CA PHE A 47 -3.98 9.25 -4.37
C PHE A 47 -4.90 9.81 -3.27
N SER A 48 -6.17 9.41 -3.25
CA SER A 48 -7.12 9.86 -2.23
C SER A 48 -6.74 9.37 -0.83
N ALA A 49 -6.29 8.12 -0.70
CA ALA A 49 -5.84 7.57 0.57
C ALA A 49 -4.59 8.31 1.08
N VAL A 50 -3.60 8.53 0.23
CA VAL A 50 -2.37 9.26 0.57
C VAL A 50 -2.68 10.71 0.94
N ALA A 51 -3.53 11.40 0.17
CA ALA A 51 -3.91 12.79 0.44
C ALA A 51 -4.54 12.94 1.83
N VAL A 52 -5.48 12.06 2.18
CA VAL A 52 -6.13 12.10 3.50
C VAL A 52 -5.14 11.76 4.62
N THR A 53 -4.23 10.81 4.40
CA THR A 53 -3.17 10.49 5.36
C THR A 53 -2.27 11.69 5.61
N CYS A 54 -1.84 12.38 4.55
CA CYS A 54 -0.99 13.58 4.67
C CYS A 54 -1.67 14.73 5.40
N LEU A 55 -2.98 14.87 5.27
CA LEU A 55 -3.75 15.91 5.98
C LEU A 55 -3.91 15.62 7.48
N SER A 56 -3.78 14.37 7.88
CA SER A 56 -4.04 13.92 9.25
C SER A 56 -2.81 13.76 10.10
N LEU A 57 -1.68 13.55 9.48
CA LEU A 57 -0.41 13.43 10.17
C LEU A 57 0.21 14.83 10.31
N GLU A 58 0.63 15.19 11.52
CA GLU A 58 1.46 16.38 11.80
C GLU A 58 2.90 16.20 11.27
N ILE A 59 3.03 15.64 10.05
CA ILE A 59 4.33 15.43 9.42
C ILE A 59 4.67 16.67 8.59
N ASP A 60 5.94 17.01 8.58
CA ASP A 60 6.46 18.11 7.75
C ASP A 60 6.12 17.86 6.26
N ILE A 61 5.18 18.62 5.75
CA ILE A 61 4.73 18.60 4.35
C ILE A 61 5.90 18.67 3.36
N LYS A 62 6.99 19.32 3.73
CA LYS A 62 8.21 19.44 2.92
C LYS A 62 8.87 18.09 2.65
N ILE A 63 8.92 17.21 3.66
CA ILE A 63 9.51 15.86 3.54
C ILE A 63 8.64 14.99 2.64
N ILE A 64 7.32 15.07 2.81
CA ILE A 64 6.37 14.34 1.97
C ILE A 64 6.47 14.78 0.51
N LEU A 65 6.46 16.10 0.27
CA LEU A 65 6.60 16.65 -1.08
C LEU A 65 7.93 16.26 -1.74
N ALA A 66 9.04 16.31 -1.00
CA ALA A 66 10.33 15.87 -1.51
C ALA A 66 10.29 14.38 -1.91
N GLY A 67 9.72 13.52 -1.06
CA GLY A 67 9.57 12.09 -1.36
C GLY A 67 8.69 11.83 -2.58
N VAL A 68 7.56 12.53 -2.70
CA VAL A 68 6.64 12.41 -3.85
C VAL A 68 7.30 12.88 -5.14
N ILE A 69 8.04 14.00 -5.11
CA ILE A 69 8.72 14.52 -6.29
C ILE A 69 9.84 13.57 -6.74
N ILE A 70 10.71 13.15 -5.82
CA ILE A 70 11.82 12.25 -6.12
C ILE A 70 11.30 10.89 -6.59
N GLY A 71 10.39 10.27 -5.83
CA GLY A 71 9.80 8.98 -6.17
C GLY A 71 8.99 9.02 -7.46
N GLY A 72 8.23 10.09 -7.68
CA GLY A 72 7.44 10.32 -8.90
C GLY A 72 8.32 10.50 -10.13
N LEU A 73 9.42 11.27 -10.05
CA LEU A 73 10.37 11.43 -11.15
C LEU A 73 11.07 10.11 -11.48
N VAL A 74 11.61 9.42 -10.49
CA VAL A 74 12.29 8.13 -10.70
C VAL A 74 11.30 7.10 -11.24
N GLY A 75 10.12 6.97 -10.64
CA GLY A 75 9.10 6.02 -11.08
C GLY A 75 8.60 6.29 -12.50
N SER A 76 8.36 7.56 -12.87
CA SER A 76 7.94 7.92 -14.22
C SER A 76 9.01 7.67 -15.27
N LEU A 77 10.27 7.99 -14.97
CA LEU A 77 11.39 7.72 -15.87
C LEU A 77 11.57 6.21 -16.14
N ILE A 78 11.43 5.40 -15.08
CA ILE A 78 11.47 3.94 -15.22
C ILE A 78 10.29 3.47 -16.06
N ALA A 79 9.07 3.92 -15.76
CA ALA A 79 7.87 3.51 -16.46
C ALA A 79 7.89 3.80 -17.97
N ILE A 80 8.47 4.93 -18.38
CA ILE A 80 8.60 5.30 -19.80
C ILE A 80 9.66 4.47 -20.53
N LYS A 81 10.73 4.06 -19.83
CA LYS A 81 11.85 3.33 -20.44
C LYS A 81 11.66 1.81 -20.48
N VAL A 82 10.69 1.29 -19.77
CA VAL A 82 10.47 -0.16 -19.66
C VAL A 82 9.90 -0.73 -20.96
N LYS A 83 10.55 -1.79 -21.43
CA LYS A 83 10.03 -2.60 -22.55
C LYS A 83 8.94 -3.56 -22.04
N MET A 84 8.00 -3.89 -22.92
CA MET A 84 6.90 -4.85 -22.59
C MET A 84 7.40 -6.20 -22.05
N THR A 85 8.57 -6.64 -22.49
CA THR A 85 9.20 -7.90 -22.03
C THR A 85 9.74 -7.84 -20.60
N ALA A 86 10.01 -6.65 -20.08
CA ALA A 86 10.54 -6.44 -18.74
C ALA A 86 9.46 -6.14 -17.68
N ILE A 87 8.17 -6.24 -18.03
CA ILE A 87 7.06 -6.00 -17.08
C ILE A 87 7.13 -6.91 -15.85
N PRO A 88 7.40 -8.24 -15.96
CA PRO A 88 7.50 -9.10 -14.79
C PRO A 88 8.63 -8.69 -13.83
N GLU A 89 9.76 -8.29 -14.37
CA GLU A 89 10.92 -7.81 -13.58
C GLU A 89 10.58 -6.51 -12.85
N MET A 90 9.84 -5.62 -13.50
CA MET A 90 9.40 -4.36 -12.91
C MET A 90 8.41 -4.58 -11.75
N VAL A 91 7.46 -5.50 -11.92
CA VAL A 91 6.52 -5.85 -10.86
C VAL A 91 7.28 -6.41 -9.64
N ALA A 92 8.27 -7.28 -9.87
CA ALA A 92 9.11 -7.81 -8.80
C ALA A 92 9.92 -6.69 -8.11
N LEU A 93 10.47 -5.76 -8.87
CA LEU A 93 11.22 -4.62 -8.36
C LEU A 93 10.35 -3.71 -7.47
N PHE A 94 9.15 -3.35 -7.95
CA PHE A 94 8.23 -2.52 -7.16
C PHE A 94 7.72 -3.22 -5.91
N ASN A 95 7.46 -4.53 -5.96
CA ASN A 95 7.15 -5.31 -4.77
C ASN A 95 8.32 -5.32 -3.77
N GLY A 96 9.55 -5.46 -4.25
CA GLY A 96 10.75 -5.38 -3.42
C GLY A 96 10.90 -4.02 -2.73
N PHE A 97 10.70 -2.92 -3.45
CA PHE A 97 10.71 -1.57 -2.86
C PHE A 97 9.55 -1.35 -1.89
N GLY A 98 8.37 -1.89 -2.16
CA GLY A 98 7.24 -1.88 -1.23
C GLY A 98 7.55 -2.61 0.07
N GLY A 99 8.17 -3.78 -0.03
CA GLY A 99 8.67 -4.54 1.13
C GLY A 99 9.72 -3.78 1.92
N LEU A 100 10.66 -3.13 1.24
CA LEU A 100 11.68 -2.29 1.87
C LEU A 100 11.05 -1.10 2.61
N ALA A 101 10.09 -0.42 2.00
CA ALA A 101 9.37 0.69 2.65
C ALA A 101 8.65 0.21 3.93
N THR A 102 7.96 -0.92 3.86
CA THR A 102 7.29 -1.51 5.03
C THR A 102 8.29 -1.88 6.13
N PHE A 103 9.44 -2.43 5.76
CA PHE A 103 10.52 -2.74 6.70
C PHE A 103 11.03 -1.48 7.40
N LEU A 104 11.26 -0.39 6.66
CA LEU A 104 11.75 0.88 7.23
C LEU A 104 10.72 1.51 8.19
N ILE A 105 9.43 1.43 7.87
CA ILE A 105 8.36 1.89 8.75
C ILE A 105 8.34 1.07 10.04
N ALA A 106 8.41 -0.26 9.93
CA ALA A 106 8.45 -1.15 11.09
C ALA A 106 9.69 -0.90 11.95
N TRP A 107 10.84 -0.67 11.33
CA TRP A 107 12.09 -0.31 12.02
C TRP A 107 11.99 1.01 12.77
N SER A 108 11.41 2.04 12.15
CA SER A 108 11.18 3.34 12.79
C SER A 108 10.28 3.20 14.02
N GLN A 109 9.18 2.49 13.89
CA GLN A 109 8.26 2.25 15.00
C GLN A 109 8.85 1.40 16.11
N PHE A 110 9.71 0.45 15.77
CA PHE A 110 10.43 -0.34 16.76
C PHE A 110 11.35 0.53 17.64
N ASN A 111 12.03 1.50 17.02
CA ASN A 111 12.88 2.42 17.76
C ASN A 111 12.12 3.38 18.67
N GLU A 112 10.89 3.75 18.30
CA GLU A 112 10.06 4.66 19.09
C GLU A 112 9.31 3.97 20.23
N THR A 113 8.79 2.77 20.00
CA THR A 113 7.82 2.13 20.91
C THR A 113 8.44 1.00 21.75
N GLY A 114 9.67 0.56 21.47
CA GLY A 114 10.30 -0.57 22.15
C GLY A 114 9.45 -1.85 22.10
N ASN A 115 10.00 -2.95 21.74
CA ASN A 115 9.50 -4.34 21.84
C ASN A 115 8.03 -4.70 21.45
N SER A 116 7.06 -3.78 21.44
CA SER A 116 5.66 -4.14 21.20
C SER A 116 5.36 -4.60 19.77
N MET A 117 6.14 -4.15 18.78
CA MET A 117 5.88 -4.48 17.39
C MET A 117 6.45 -5.81 16.92
N PHE A 118 7.47 -6.32 17.57
CA PHE A 118 8.01 -7.66 17.28
C PHE A 118 6.94 -8.74 17.48
N CYS A 119 6.04 -8.53 18.44
CA CYS A 119 4.94 -9.45 18.72
C CYS A 119 3.91 -9.49 17.57
N LEU A 120 3.62 -8.34 16.95
CA LEU A 120 2.66 -8.24 15.84
C LEU A 120 3.20 -8.82 14.53
N LEU A 121 4.51 -8.66 14.25
CA LEU A 121 5.15 -9.26 13.08
C LEU A 121 5.25 -10.79 13.19
N TYR A 122 5.40 -11.29 14.42
CA TYR A 122 5.50 -12.73 14.68
C TYR A 122 4.13 -13.43 14.70
N THR A 123 3.04 -12.70 14.93
CA THR A 123 1.67 -13.20 14.92
C THR A 123 0.99 -13.10 13.56
N SER A 124 1.67 -12.55 12.53
CA SER A 124 1.14 -12.60 11.17
C SER A 124 1.10 -14.05 10.71
N PRO A 125 -0.08 -14.61 10.36
CA PRO A 125 -0.19 -15.99 9.95
C PRO A 125 0.67 -16.24 8.71
N SER A 126 1.66 -17.11 8.88
CA SER A 126 2.49 -17.56 7.76
C SER A 126 1.62 -18.32 6.76
N PRO A 127 1.85 -18.21 5.45
CA PRO A 127 1.17 -19.06 4.45
C PRO A 127 1.27 -20.55 4.75
N ARG A 128 2.27 -20.97 5.53
CA ARG A 128 2.43 -22.36 5.98
C ARG A 128 1.41 -22.79 7.03
N ASP A 129 0.89 -21.85 7.82
CA ASP A 129 -0.09 -22.17 8.87
C ASP A 129 -1.48 -22.42 8.28
N SER A 130 -1.77 -21.91 7.09
CA SER A 130 -3.00 -22.18 6.37
C SER A 130 -3.05 -23.59 5.75
N ASP A 131 -1.90 -24.19 5.47
CA ASP A 131 -1.83 -25.55 4.89
C ASP A 131 -1.98 -26.62 5.98
N SER A 132 -1.59 -26.37 7.21
CA SER A 132 -1.73 -27.33 8.32
C SER A 132 -3.19 -27.58 8.72
N SER A 133 -4.09 -26.63 8.44
CA SER A 133 -5.54 -26.79 8.69
C SER A 133 -6.26 -27.64 7.65
N ARG A 134 -5.58 -28.04 6.57
CA ARG A 134 -6.15 -28.84 5.47
C ARG A 134 -5.76 -30.32 5.50
N MET A 135 -5.01 -30.78 6.49
CA MET A 135 -4.75 -32.20 6.63
C MET A 135 -6.04 -32.91 7.05
N PRO A 136 -6.59 -33.83 6.22
CA PRO A 136 -7.68 -34.67 6.68
C PRO A 136 -7.16 -35.52 7.82
N SER A 137 -7.88 -35.51 8.95
CA SER A 137 -7.62 -36.46 10.01
C SER A 137 -7.93 -37.84 9.44
N SER A 138 -6.90 -38.56 9.01
CA SER A 138 -7.01 -39.99 8.72
C SER A 138 -7.18 -40.70 10.03
N ALA A 139 -8.41 -41.15 10.27
CA ALA A 139 -8.74 -42.14 11.29
C ALA A 139 -7.99 -43.44 11.07
#